data_9f23c95ad5e5642e24b3c89d5f88c967
#
_entry.id   9f23c95ad5e5642e24b3c89d5f88c967
#
_cell.length_a   1.000
_cell.length_b   1.000
_cell.length_c   1.000
_cell.angle_alpha   90.00
_cell.angle_beta   90.00
_cell.angle_gamma   90.00
#
_symmetry.space_group_name_H-M   'P 1'
#
loop_
_entity.id
_entity.type
_entity.pdbx_description
1 polymer ?
#
loop_
_entity_poly.entity_id
_entity_poly.type
_entity_poly.pdbx_seq_one_letter_code
_entity_poly.pdbx_strand_id
1 'polypeptide(L)'
;TSQRHANLAELYQGIGQGLVDLDYDPCGIDPDTGAAPIATQAQCENTGLPANLYGTDLKSPADQYNIQTGGNPNVNPEESESITIGVVLNPMDGLTLTVDYFDITVEDGIGTVSPKTALDKCIETGAAAFCNLINRNPVNGSLWLTGGYISAQITNISEEQTSGIDVIFDYSVDTNWGPLVVSGVTTLLDSYDITELPGEAAIGCSGNWGGSCGKNPMPEVMGSYTVGLTTEFDTDVILGVRYLGETDDLNANDIDFDAYTYLDATAIYSVNDNMSVTLGVSNLLDKEPGYTSDAGTAPGNGN
;
A
#
# COMPACT_ATOMS: atom_id res chain seq x y z
N THR A 1 -22.06 -3.70 4.92
CA THR A 1 -21.42 -4.31 3.74
C THR A 1 -21.53 -3.37 2.55
N SER A 2 -20.49 -3.31 1.74
CA SER A 2 -20.46 -2.58 0.48
C SER A 2 -19.80 -3.41 -0.61
N GLN A 3 -20.00 -3.04 -1.88
CA GLN A 3 -19.37 -3.72 -3.01
C GLN A 3 -18.76 -2.70 -3.96
N ARG A 4 -17.55 -3.00 -4.47
CA ARG A 4 -16.94 -2.27 -5.57
C ARG A 4 -16.91 -3.15 -6.82
N HIS A 5 -17.61 -2.76 -7.83
CA HIS A 5 -17.52 -3.41 -9.14
C HIS A 5 -16.23 -3.01 -9.86
N ALA A 6 -15.67 -3.96 -10.62
CA ALA A 6 -14.53 -3.68 -11.48
C ALA A 6 -14.83 -2.53 -12.45
N ASN A 7 -13.87 -1.67 -12.68
CA ASN A 7 -13.97 -0.59 -13.66
C ASN A 7 -13.78 -1.10 -15.09
N LEU A 8 -14.03 -0.24 -16.08
CA LEU A 8 -13.95 -0.64 -17.50
C LEU A 8 -12.55 -1.10 -17.94
N ALA A 9 -11.50 -0.55 -17.34
CA ALA A 9 -10.14 -0.98 -17.64
C ALA A 9 -9.86 -2.36 -17.03
N GLU A 10 -10.26 -2.58 -15.78
CA GLU A 10 -10.15 -3.88 -15.11
C GLU A 10 -10.90 -4.99 -15.86
N LEU A 11 -12.04 -4.67 -16.49
CA LEU A 11 -12.82 -5.64 -17.24
C LEU A 11 -12.33 -5.83 -18.68
N TYR A 12 -12.04 -4.73 -19.39
CA TYR A 12 -11.96 -4.74 -20.85
C TYR A 12 -10.67 -4.13 -21.42
N GLN A 13 -9.66 -3.83 -20.58
CA GLN A 13 -8.36 -3.45 -21.11
C GLN A 13 -7.85 -4.55 -22.05
N GLY A 14 -7.45 -4.17 -23.26
CA GLY A 14 -6.93 -5.12 -24.25
C GLY A 14 -5.74 -5.90 -23.71
N ILE A 15 -5.68 -7.18 -24.06
CA ILE A 15 -4.55 -8.02 -23.70
C ILE A 15 -3.29 -7.50 -24.40
N GLY A 16 -2.29 -7.13 -23.61
CA GLY A 16 -0.99 -6.65 -24.06
C GLY A 16 0.14 -7.57 -23.60
N GLN A 17 1.30 -7.41 -24.23
CA GLN A 17 2.54 -8.03 -23.75
C GLN A 17 3.44 -6.96 -23.15
N GLY A 18 4.07 -7.31 -22.04
CA GLY A 18 5.07 -6.51 -21.36
C GLY A 18 6.28 -7.37 -21.02
N LEU A 19 7.20 -6.78 -20.28
CA LEU A 19 8.41 -7.44 -19.79
C LEU A 19 8.49 -7.29 -18.27
N VAL A 20 9.08 -8.28 -17.63
CA VAL A 20 9.47 -8.24 -16.21
C VAL A 20 10.94 -8.64 -16.10
N ASP A 21 11.66 -7.98 -15.23
CA ASP A 21 13.04 -8.32 -14.92
C ASP A 21 13.05 -9.43 -13.87
N LEU A 22 13.67 -10.56 -14.20
CA LEU A 22 13.93 -11.68 -13.30
C LEU A 22 15.39 -12.08 -13.47
N ASP A 23 16.10 -12.32 -12.38
CA ASP A 23 17.53 -12.64 -12.42
C ASP A 23 17.84 -13.85 -13.29
N TYR A 24 17.02 -14.91 -13.19
CA TYR A 24 17.06 -16.09 -14.06
C TYR A 24 15.85 -16.99 -13.82
N ASP A 25 15.66 -17.97 -14.71
CA ASP A 25 14.62 -18.98 -14.56
C ASP A 25 15.08 -20.06 -13.56
N PRO A 26 14.37 -20.27 -12.42
CA PRO A 26 14.77 -21.20 -11.37
C PRO A 26 14.84 -22.69 -11.85
N CYS A 27 14.33 -22.98 -13.04
CA CYS A 27 14.33 -24.32 -13.64
C CYS A 27 15.49 -24.54 -14.63
N GLY A 28 16.20 -23.48 -15.00
CA GLY A 28 17.37 -23.52 -15.86
C GLY A 28 18.68 -23.58 -15.08
N ILE A 29 19.78 -23.88 -15.76
CA ILE A 29 21.11 -23.59 -15.23
C ILE A 29 21.31 -22.07 -15.24
N ASP A 30 22.08 -21.57 -14.30
CA ASP A 30 22.62 -20.22 -14.41
C ASP A 30 23.80 -20.23 -15.39
N PRO A 31 23.69 -19.63 -16.58
CA PRO A 31 24.74 -19.71 -17.59
C PRO A 31 26.00 -18.91 -17.21
N ASP A 32 25.87 -17.95 -16.27
CA ASP A 32 26.97 -17.08 -15.87
C ASP A 32 27.88 -17.79 -14.85
N THR A 33 27.30 -18.59 -13.98
CA THR A 33 28.01 -19.30 -12.91
C THR A 33 28.10 -20.80 -13.15
N GLY A 34 27.27 -21.37 -14.00
CA GLY A 34 27.10 -22.80 -14.20
C GLY A 34 26.37 -23.49 -13.05
N ALA A 35 25.71 -22.72 -12.17
CA ALA A 35 24.98 -23.29 -11.04
C ALA A 35 23.77 -24.10 -11.52
N ALA A 36 23.50 -25.20 -10.81
CA ALA A 36 22.32 -26.03 -11.07
C ALA A 36 21.02 -25.28 -10.80
N PRO A 37 19.87 -25.72 -11.40
CA PRO A 37 18.57 -25.17 -11.08
C PRO A 37 18.31 -25.11 -9.58
N ILE A 38 17.67 -24.04 -9.11
CA ILE A 38 17.26 -23.88 -7.71
C ILE A 38 16.10 -24.82 -7.38
N ALA A 39 15.14 -24.93 -8.31
CA ALA A 39 14.00 -25.80 -8.16
C ALA A 39 14.31 -27.24 -8.61
N THR A 40 13.64 -28.21 -8.03
CA THR A 40 13.71 -29.60 -8.48
C THR A 40 12.96 -29.81 -9.81
N GLN A 41 13.29 -30.89 -10.52
CA GLN A 41 12.61 -31.22 -11.78
C GLN A 41 11.09 -31.34 -11.61
N ALA A 42 10.61 -31.98 -10.54
CA ALA A 42 9.19 -32.14 -10.27
C ALA A 42 8.48 -30.80 -10.05
N GLN A 43 9.13 -29.87 -9.36
CA GLN A 43 8.62 -28.51 -9.16
C GLN A 43 8.56 -27.74 -10.49
N CYS A 44 9.54 -27.91 -11.34
CA CYS A 44 9.59 -27.29 -12.66
C CYS A 44 8.57 -27.85 -13.63
N GLU A 45 8.25 -29.14 -13.54
CA GLU A 45 7.17 -29.75 -14.31
C GLU A 45 5.80 -29.15 -13.97
N ASN A 46 5.58 -28.71 -12.70
CA ASN A 46 4.37 -27.96 -12.32
C ASN A 46 4.22 -26.63 -13.08
N THR A 47 5.33 -26.01 -13.49
CA THR A 47 5.32 -24.78 -14.30
C THR A 47 5.06 -25.04 -15.78
N GLY A 48 4.80 -26.27 -16.18
CA GLY A 48 4.64 -26.68 -17.58
C GLY A 48 5.95 -26.91 -18.32
N LEU A 49 7.11 -27.00 -17.62
CA LEU A 49 8.38 -27.29 -18.24
C LEU A 49 8.47 -28.77 -18.59
N PRO A 50 8.73 -29.15 -19.87
CA PRO A 50 9.01 -30.53 -20.22
C PRO A 50 10.25 -31.07 -19.51
N ALA A 51 10.19 -32.32 -19.01
CA ALA A 51 11.26 -32.95 -18.23
C ALA A 51 12.63 -32.93 -18.94
N ASN A 52 12.66 -33.04 -20.25
CA ASN A 52 13.89 -33.04 -21.04
C ASN A 52 14.55 -31.65 -21.19
N LEU A 53 13.85 -30.60 -20.77
CA LEU A 53 14.35 -29.21 -20.81
C LEU A 53 14.79 -28.73 -19.40
N TYR A 54 14.55 -29.51 -18.35
CA TYR A 54 15.03 -29.21 -17.01
C TYR A 54 16.55 -29.15 -16.98
N GLY A 55 17.09 -28.09 -16.37
CA GLY A 55 18.54 -27.90 -16.28
C GLY A 55 19.21 -27.52 -17.60
N THR A 56 18.46 -27.10 -18.61
CA THR A 56 19.02 -26.44 -19.79
C THR A 56 19.13 -24.93 -19.56
N ASP A 57 19.76 -24.20 -20.50
CA ASP A 57 19.81 -22.74 -20.44
C ASP A 57 18.44 -22.15 -20.82
N LEU A 58 17.73 -21.64 -19.80
CA LEU A 58 16.43 -21.00 -19.94
C LEU A 58 16.50 -19.47 -19.68
N LYS A 59 17.71 -18.95 -19.37
CA LYS A 59 17.92 -17.55 -19.06
C LYS A 59 17.64 -16.64 -20.25
N SER A 60 16.96 -15.53 -20.01
CA SER A 60 16.88 -14.45 -20.97
C SER A 60 18.22 -13.73 -21.08
N PRO A 61 18.72 -13.47 -22.29
CA PRO A 61 19.99 -12.74 -22.47
C PRO A 61 19.98 -11.30 -21.91
N ALA A 62 18.80 -10.76 -21.64
CA ALA A 62 18.59 -9.39 -21.12
C ALA A 62 17.93 -9.40 -19.74
N ASP A 63 17.86 -10.54 -19.06
CA ASP A 63 17.16 -10.76 -17.79
C ASP A 63 15.68 -10.34 -17.83
N GLN A 64 15.12 -10.25 -19.05
CA GLN A 64 13.73 -9.83 -19.28
C GLN A 64 12.89 -11.02 -19.77
N TYR A 65 11.75 -11.20 -19.11
CA TYR A 65 10.80 -12.27 -19.37
C TYR A 65 9.46 -11.70 -19.78
N ASN A 66 8.76 -12.38 -20.66
CA ASN A 66 7.49 -11.90 -21.17
C ASN A 66 6.39 -12.00 -20.11
N ILE A 67 5.58 -10.97 -20.01
CA ILE A 67 4.33 -10.99 -19.27
C ILE A 67 3.15 -10.69 -20.20
N GLN A 68 1.99 -11.21 -19.83
CA GLN A 68 0.75 -10.88 -20.48
C GLN A 68 -0.14 -10.14 -19.47
N THR A 69 -0.47 -8.88 -19.81
CA THR A 69 -1.34 -8.02 -18.99
C THR A 69 -2.66 -7.78 -19.70
N GLY A 70 -3.69 -7.38 -18.98
CA GLY A 70 -4.98 -7.02 -19.57
C GLY A 70 -6.11 -7.14 -18.58
N GLY A 71 -7.28 -6.64 -18.98
CA GLY A 71 -8.51 -6.78 -18.20
C GLY A 71 -9.05 -8.21 -18.21
N ASN A 72 -9.97 -8.47 -17.29
CA ASN A 72 -10.65 -9.75 -17.18
C ASN A 72 -12.14 -9.55 -16.91
N PRO A 73 -13.01 -9.87 -17.88
CA PRO A 73 -14.46 -9.68 -17.71
C PRO A 73 -15.10 -10.65 -16.70
N ASN A 74 -14.34 -11.61 -16.17
CA ASN A 74 -14.83 -12.63 -15.25
C ASN A 74 -14.49 -12.35 -13.79
N VAL A 75 -13.93 -11.18 -13.46
CA VAL A 75 -13.67 -10.82 -12.04
C VAL A 75 -14.97 -10.54 -11.32
N ASN A 76 -15.03 -10.99 -10.07
CA ASN A 76 -16.11 -10.68 -9.15
C ASN A 76 -15.97 -9.25 -8.62
N PRO A 77 -17.05 -8.62 -8.14
CA PRO A 77 -16.93 -7.41 -7.34
C PRO A 77 -16.12 -7.69 -6.06
N GLU A 78 -15.39 -6.69 -5.60
CA GLU A 78 -14.86 -6.70 -4.23
C GLU A 78 -16.01 -6.54 -3.24
N GLU A 79 -15.95 -7.24 -2.14
CA GLU A 79 -16.93 -7.14 -1.05
C GLU A 79 -16.25 -6.58 0.20
N SER A 80 -16.91 -5.63 0.86
CA SER A 80 -16.41 -5.07 2.11
C SER A 80 -17.44 -5.22 3.22
N GLU A 81 -16.97 -5.65 4.38
CA GLU A 81 -17.69 -5.62 5.63
C GLU A 81 -17.01 -4.64 6.59
N SER A 82 -17.81 -3.78 7.22
CA SER A 82 -17.30 -2.78 8.17
C SER A 82 -18.15 -2.79 9.43
N ILE A 83 -17.49 -2.83 10.57
CA ILE A 83 -18.09 -2.70 11.90
C ILE A 83 -17.47 -1.49 12.57
N THR A 84 -18.32 -0.57 13.04
CA THR A 84 -17.87 0.58 13.83
C THR A 84 -18.70 0.67 15.10
N ILE A 85 -18.03 0.84 16.24
CA ILE A 85 -18.66 1.01 17.55
C ILE A 85 -18.00 2.19 18.23
N GLY A 86 -18.80 3.22 18.57
CA GLY A 86 -18.27 4.43 19.15
C GLY A 86 -19.04 4.96 20.34
N VAL A 87 -18.38 5.82 21.09
CA VAL A 87 -18.96 6.57 22.22
C VAL A 87 -18.61 8.03 22.12
N VAL A 88 -19.62 8.88 22.33
CA VAL A 88 -19.45 10.34 22.43
C VAL A 88 -19.63 10.75 23.87
N LEU A 89 -18.67 11.47 24.41
CA LEU A 89 -18.62 11.95 25.80
C LEU A 89 -18.52 13.47 25.80
N ASN A 90 -19.24 14.09 26.73
CA ASN A 90 -19.12 15.52 27.06
C ASN A 90 -18.71 15.66 28.53
N PRO A 91 -17.44 15.43 28.88
CA PRO A 91 -17.00 15.33 30.27
C PRO A 91 -17.02 16.67 31.01
N MET A 92 -16.99 17.78 30.26
CA MET A 92 -17.06 19.14 30.80
C MET A 92 -17.61 20.09 29.72
N ASP A 93 -18.00 21.29 30.14
CA ASP A 93 -18.50 22.32 29.21
C ASP A 93 -17.45 22.65 28.15
N GLY A 94 -17.88 22.70 26.89
CA GLY A 94 -17.03 23.01 25.75
C GLY A 94 -16.16 21.86 25.25
N LEU A 95 -16.12 20.68 25.90
CA LEU A 95 -15.35 19.52 25.45
C LEU A 95 -16.25 18.39 24.98
N THR A 96 -16.08 18.00 23.74
CA THR A 96 -16.61 16.77 23.16
C THR A 96 -15.47 15.82 22.86
N LEU A 97 -15.60 14.56 23.28
CA LEU A 97 -14.67 13.48 23.02
C LEU A 97 -15.43 12.33 22.38
N THR A 98 -14.96 11.88 21.22
CA THR A 98 -15.47 10.71 20.52
C THR A 98 -14.38 9.64 20.45
N VAL A 99 -14.75 8.40 20.75
CA VAL A 99 -13.86 7.25 20.62
C VAL A 99 -14.60 6.20 19.82
N ASP A 100 -14.08 5.86 18.65
CA ASP A 100 -14.65 4.92 17.71
C ASP A 100 -13.66 3.76 17.47
N TYR A 101 -14.08 2.54 17.72
CA TYR A 101 -13.42 1.34 17.21
C TYR A 101 -13.95 1.03 15.83
N PHE A 102 -13.07 0.70 14.91
CA PHE A 102 -13.40 0.23 13.57
C PHE A 102 -12.72 -1.10 13.27
N ASP A 103 -13.41 -1.94 12.48
CA ASP A 103 -12.90 -3.18 11.90
C ASP A 103 -13.49 -3.28 10.49
N ILE A 104 -12.62 -3.34 9.50
CA ILE A 104 -12.97 -3.30 8.07
C ILE A 104 -12.24 -4.42 7.37
N THR A 105 -12.99 -5.28 6.70
CA THR A 105 -12.45 -6.33 5.83
C THR A 105 -12.89 -6.08 4.39
N VAL A 106 -11.97 -6.22 3.45
CA VAL A 106 -12.23 -6.20 2.01
C VAL A 106 -11.80 -7.54 1.44
N GLU A 107 -12.73 -8.29 0.90
CA GLU A 107 -12.51 -9.58 0.26
C GLU A 107 -12.57 -9.46 -1.26
N ASP A 108 -12.04 -10.46 -1.97
CA ASP A 108 -12.02 -10.52 -3.44
C ASP A 108 -11.37 -9.28 -4.09
N GLY A 109 -10.35 -8.70 -3.46
CA GLY A 109 -9.63 -7.54 -3.98
C GLY A 109 -9.18 -7.73 -5.43
N ILE A 110 -9.47 -6.76 -6.28
CA ILE A 110 -9.18 -6.81 -7.72
C ILE A 110 -7.75 -6.31 -7.97
N GLY A 111 -6.89 -7.19 -8.43
CA GLY A 111 -5.49 -6.87 -8.67
C GLY A 111 -4.81 -7.81 -9.65
N THR A 112 -3.50 -7.89 -9.58
CA THR A 112 -2.68 -8.78 -10.40
C THR A 112 -1.69 -9.54 -9.53
N VAL A 113 -1.49 -10.83 -9.81
CA VAL A 113 -0.39 -11.58 -9.21
C VAL A 113 0.92 -11.12 -9.85
N SER A 114 1.93 -10.76 -9.05
CA SER A 114 3.23 -10.43 -9.61
C SER A 114 3.83 -11.64 -10.34
N PRO A 115 4.48 -11.46 -11.49
CA PRO A 115 5.05 -12.58 -12.25
C PRO A 115 6.06 -13.40 -11.46
N LYS A 116 6.85 -12.74 -10.61
CA LYS A 116 7.79 -13.42 -9.72
C LYS A 116 7.06 -14.27 -8.70
N THR A 117 6.06 -13.71 -8.04
CA THR A 117 5.22 -14.43 -7.06
C THR A 117 4.54 -15.63 -7.70
N ALA A 118 3.97 -15.48 -8.90
CA ALA A 118 3.33 -16.58 -9.62
C ALA A 118 4.33 -17.75 -9.86
N LEU A 119 5.56 -17.42 -10.27
CA LEU A 119 6.59 -18.42 -10.54
C LEU A 119 7.06 -19.09 -9.25
N ASP A 120 7.40 -18.31 -8.23
CA ASP A 120 7.90 -18.81 -6.95
C ASP A 120 6.86 -19.71 -6.26
N LYS A 121 5.60 -19.25 -6.19
CA LYS A 121 4.53 -20.01 -5.55
C LYS A 121 4.12 -21.26 -6.32
N CYS A 122 4.15 -21.22 -7.64
CA CYS A 122 3.97 -22.45 -8.42
C CYS A 122 5.06 -23.49 -8.10
N ILE A 123 6.31 -23.07 -8.01
CA ILE A 123 7.43 -23.95 -7.68
C ILE A 123 7.32 -24.47 -6.24
N GLU A 124 7.02 -23.60 -5.28
CA GLU A 124 6.93 -23.95 -3.87
C GLU A 124 5.77 -24.91 -3.57
N THR A 125 4.58 -24.59 -4.10
CA THR A 125 3.33 -25.23 -3.68
C THR A 125 2.74 -26.19 -4.70
N GLY A 126 3.04 -26.01 -5.99
CA GLY A 126 2.39 -26.72 -7.08
C GLY A 126 0.90 -26.35 -7.25
N ALA A 127 0.42 -25.29 -6.57
CA ALA A 127 -0.97 -24.90 -6.60
C ALA A 127 -1.38 -24.41 -7.99
N ALA A 128 -2.51 -24.92 -8.49
CA ALA A 128 -3.02 -24.60 -9.82
C ALA A 128 -3.32 -23.09 -10.00
N ALA A 129 -3.67 -22.40 -8.92
CA ALA A 129 -3.91 -20.96 -8.93
C ALA A 129 -2.69 -20.16 -9.46
N PHE A 130 -1.48 -20.61 -9.14
CA PHE A 130 -0.23 -19.98 -9.61
C PHE A 130 0.31 -20.63 -10.88
N CYS A 131 0.29 -21.97 -10.93
CA CYS A 131 0.89 -22.70 -12.05
C CYS A 131 0.17 -22.43 -13.38
N ASN A 132 -1.14 -22.20 -13.33
CA ASN A 132 -1.92 -21.83 -14.53
C ASN A 132 -1.58 -20.44 -15.08
N LEU A 133 -0.91 -19.60 -14.31
CA LEU A 133 -0.42 -18.29 -14.77
C LEU A 133 0.86 -18.40 -15.60
N ILE A 134 1.55 -19.55 -15.57
CA ILE A 134 2.82 -19.75 -16.22
C ILE A 134 2.59 -20.48 -17.54
N ASN A 135 2.94 -19.83 -18.65
CA ASN A 135 2.81 -20.38 -19.98
C ASN A 135 4.20 -20.49 -20.61
N ARG A 136 4.80 -21.67 -20.51
CA ARG A 136 6.11 -21.92 -21.12
C ARG A 136 5.99 -22.23 -22.61
N ASN A 137 6.97 -21.76 -23.38
CA ASN A 137 7.08 -22.17 -24.78
C ASN A 137 7.18 -23.69 -24.86
N PRO A 138 6.29 -24.40 -25.60
CA PRO A 138 6.24 -25.87 -25.60
C PRO A 138 7.44 -26.54 -26.31
N VAL A 139 8.22 -25.77 -27.06
CA VAL A 139 9.36 -26.31 -27.83
C VAL A 139 10.67 -26.19 -27.03
N ASN A 140 10.89 -25.08 -26.37
CA ASN A 140 12.17 -24.76 -25.71
C ASN A 140 12.04 -24.42 -24.22
N GLY A 141 10.83 -24.43 -23.66
CA GLY A 141 10.58 -24.19 -22.22
C GLY A 141 10.73 -22.74 -21.77
N SER A 142 11.16 -21.82 -22.64
CA SER A 142 11.44 -20.45 -22.23
C SER A 142 10.21 -19.64 -21.87
N LEU A 143 10.40 -18.63 -21.02
CA LEU A 143 9.39 -17.63 -20.66
C LEU A 143 9.63 -16.27 -21.35
N TRP A 144 10.68 -16.15 -22.17
CA TRP A 144 11.09 -14.91 -22.83
C TRP A 144 11.02 -14.95 -24.35
N LEU A 145 10.98 -16.14 -24.96
CA LEU A 145 10.75 -16.28 -26.39
C LEU A 145 9.25 -16.27 -26.70
N THR A 146 8.92 -16.01 -27.98
CA THR A 146 7.54 -16.00 -28.49
C THR A 146 6.78 -17.25 -28.05
N GLY A 147 5.62 -17.05 -27.43
CA GLY A 147 4.77 -18.13 -26.92
C GLY A 147 5.07 -18.56 -25.48
N GLY A 148 6.14 -18.03 -24.85
CA GLY A 148 6.37 -18.15 -23.42
C GLY A 148 6.04 -16.82 -22.72
N TYR A 149 5.32 -16.85 -21.61
CA TYR A 149 4.98 -15.67 -20.80
C TYR A 149 4.44 -16.09 -19.42
N ILE A 150 4.45 -15.14 -18.49
CA ILE A 150 3.73 -15.24 -17.21
C ILE A 150 2.51 -14.32 -17.29
N SER A 151 1.32 -14.83 -16.96
CA SER A 151 0.09 -14.04 -16.93
C SER A 151 0.06 -13.14 -15.70
N ALA A 152 -0.11 -11.85 -15.94
CA ALA A 152 -0.36 -10.82 -14.93
C ALA A 152 -1.66 -10.06 -15.26
N GLN A 153 -2.67 -10.82 -15.69
CA GLN A 153 -3.99 -10.26 -15.97
C GLN A 153 -4.73 -9.98 -14.65
N ILE A 154 -5.71 -9.09 -14.72
CA ILE A 154 -6.58 -8.75 -13.58
C ILE A 154 -7.32 -10.00 -13.08
N THR A 155 -7.35 -10.18 -11.77
CA THR A 155 -8.05 -11.28 -11.09
C THR A 155 -8.43 -10.86 -9.66
N ASN A 156 -9.28 -11.62 -8.99
CA ASN A 156 -9.55 -11.46 -7.56
C ASN A 156 -8.47 -12.22 -6.78
N ILE A 157 -7.70 -11.52 -5.96
CA ILE A 157 -6.51 -12.10 -5.35
C ILE A 157 -6.33 -11.80 -3.88
N SER A 158 -6.76 -10.63 -3.42
CA SER A 158 -6.36 -10.14 -2.11
C SER A 158 -7.52 -10.06 -1.14
N GLU A 159 -7.17 -10.17 0.10
CA GLU A 159 -7.99 -9.77 1.24
C GLU A 159 -7.20 -8.74 2.04
N GLU A 160 -7.86 -7.66 2.42
CA GLU A 160 -7.29 -6.63 3.28
C GLU A 160 -8.16 -6.48 4.51
N GLN A 161 -7.53 -6.54 5.68
CA GLN A 161 -8.21 -6.30 6.95
C GLN A 161 -7.50 -5.18 7.70
N THR A 162 -8.28 -4.22 8.20
CA THR A 162 -7.76 -3.15 9.04
C THR A 162 -8.67 -2.94 10.25
N SER A 163 -8.06 -2.78 11.41
CA SER A 163 -8.76 -2.44 12.64
C SER A 163 -8.00 -1.40 13.46
N GLY A 164 -8.74 -0.64 14.27
CA GLY A 164 -8.12 0.37 15.09
C GLY A 164 -9.11 1.19 15.90
N ILE A 165 -8.60 2.26 16.48
CA ILE A 165 -9.36 3.20 17.29
C ILE A 165 -9.10 4.61 16.80
N ASP A 166 -10.17 5.35 16.53
CA ASP A 166 -10.12 6.78 16.30
C ASP A 166 -10.54 7.52 17.57
N VAL A 167 -9.71 8.45 18.00
CA VAL A 167 -9.98 9.37 19.11
C VAL A 167 -10.10 10.78 18.53
N ILE A 168 -11.29 11.36 18.63
CA ILE A 168 -11.59 12.71 18.13
C ILE A 168 -11.96 13.57 19.32
N PHE A 169 -11.40 14.76 19.39
CA PHE A 169 -11.79 15.73 20.41
C PHE A 169 -11.97 17.12 19.83
N ASP A 170 -12.93 17.83 20.38
CA ASP A 170 -13.21 19.23 20.12
C ASP A 170 -13.40 19.95 21.46
N TYR A 171 -12.58 20.97 21.70
CA TYR A 171 -12.64 21.78 22.88
C TYR A 171 -12.74 23.26 22.53
N SER A 172 -13.73 23.95 23.05
CA SER A 172 -13.95 25.39 22.88
C SER A 172 -14.10 26.06 24.23
N VAL A 173 -13.36 27.13 24.44
CA VAL A 173 -13.37 27.90 25.69
C VAL A 173 -13.11 29.38 25.41
N ASP A 174 -13.86 30.25 26.13
CA ASP A 174 -13.58 31.68 26.10
C ASP A 174 -12.39 31.98 27.02
N THR A 175 -11.38 32.64 26.45
CA THR A 175 -10.21 33.10 27.21
C THR A 175 -10.15 34.62 27.28
N ASN A 176 -9.23 35.15 28.10
CA ASN A 176 -9.00 36.61 28.17
C ASN A 176 -8.40 37.18 26.84
N TRP A 177 -7.96 36.34 25.92
CA TRP A 177 -7.41 36.73 24.63
C TRP A 177 -8.41 36.51 23.49
N GLY A 178 -9.58 35.96 23.81
CA GLY A 178 -10.65 35.61 22.88
C GLY A 178 -11.00 34.11 22.88
N PRO A 179 -11.94 33.68 22.05
CA PRO A 179 -12.32 32.28 21.89
C PRO A 179 -11.14 31.43 21.44
N LEU A 180 -10.86 30.35 22.18
CA LEU A 180 -9.87 29.32 21.85
C LEU A 180 -10.59 28.03 21.48
N VAL A 181 -10.25 27.48 20.31
CA VAL A 181 -10.72 26.18 19.85
C VAL A 181 -9.53 25.23 19.66
N VAL A 182 -9.63 24.07 20.24
CA VAL A 182 -8.61 23.00 20.08
C VAL A 182 -9.34 21.76 19.60
N SER A 183 -8.95 21.25 18.46
CA SER A 183 -9.54 20.03 17.90
C SER A 183 -8.46 19.09 17.41
N GLY A 184 -8.78 17.80 17.33
CA GLY A 184 -7.85 16.83 16.79
C GLY A 184 -8.48 15.46 16.59
N VAL A 185 -7.81 14.72 15.75
CA VAL A 185 -8.06 13.29 15.54
C VAL A 185 -6.74 12.53 15.70
N THR A 186 -6.81 11.40 16.38
CA THR A 186 -5.72 10.44 16.50
C THR A 186 -6.26 9.08 16.11
N THR A 187 -5.64 8.44 15.12
CA THR A 187 -5.87 7.05 14.75
C THR A 187 -4.80 6.17 15.39
N LEU A 188 -5.23 5.19 16.14
CA LEU A 188 -4.42 4.10 16.67
C LEU A 188 -4.73 2.85 15.83
N LEU A 189 -3.85 2.49 14.92
CA LEU A 189 -3.98 1.35 14.04
C LEU A 189 -3.55 0.10 14.78
N ASP A 190 -4.49 -0.80 15.08
CA ASP A 190 -4.21 -2.07 15.78
C ASP A 190 -3.70 -3.13 14.81
N SER A 191 -4.37 -3.24 13.65
CA SER A 191 -3.94 -4.12 12.58
C SER A 191 -4.17 -3.49 11.21
N TYR A 192 -3.28 -3.82 10.27
CA TYR A 192 -3.49 -3.70 8.83
C TYR A 192 -2.81 -4.89 8.19
N ASP A 193 -3.62 -5.85 7.78
CA ASP A 193 -3.18 -7.14 7.29
C ASP A 193 -3.56 -7.29 5.82
N ILE A 194 -2.60 -7.75 5.01
CA ILE A 194 -2.80 -8.00 3.58
C ILE A 194 -2.55 -9.48 3.33
N THR A 195 -3.56 -10.18 2.82
CA THR A 195 -3.41 -11.51 2.24
C THR A 195 -3.33 -11.35 0.74
N GLU A 196 -2.14 -11.45 0.15
CA GLU A 196 -1.94 -11.22 -1.28
C GLU A 196 -2.65 -12.26 -2.13
N LEU A 197 -2.79 -13.47 -1.62
CA LEU A 197 -3.29 -14.60 -2.40
C LEU A 197 -4.10 -15.55 -1.51
N PRO A 198 -5.18 -16.12 -2.05
CA PRO A 198 -6.03 -17.04 -1.30
C PRO A 198 -5.25 -18.23 -0.71
N GLY A 199 -5.38 -18.43 0.60
CA GLY A 199 -4.74 -19.53 1.32
C GLY A 199 -3.32 -19.26 1.80
N GLU A 200 -2.78 -18.07 1.60
CA GLU A 200 -1.52 -17.63 2.18
C GLU A 200 -1.72 -17.01 3.58
N ALA A 201 -0.63 -16.89 4.31
CA ALA A 201 -0.66 -16.17 5.57
C ALA A 201 -0.76 -14.67 5.31
N ALA A 202 -1.57 -13.99 6.09
CA ALA A 202 -1.64 -12.55 6.07
C ALA A 202 -0.29 -11.93 6.49
N ILE A 203 0.04 -10.80 5.88
CA ILE A 203 1.24 -10.02 6.14
C ILE A 203 0.81 -8.79 6.94
N GLY A 204 1.33 -8.65 8.15
CA GLY A 204 1.06 -7.51 9.00
C GLY A 204 1.77 -6.25 8.51
N CYS A 205 1.01 -5.23 8.19
CA CYS A 205 1.51 -3.96 7.66
C CYS A 205 1.37 -2.79 8.64
N SER A 206 0.69 -2.97 9.77
CA SER A 206 0.66 -1.96 10.83
C SER A 206 2.07 -1.72 11.38
N GLY A 207 2.50 -0.47 11.43
CA GLY A 207 3.87 -0.09 11.78
C GLY A 207 4.92 -0.35 10.70
N ASN A 208 4.52 -0.80 9.50
CA ASN A 208 5.44 -1.22 8.46
C ASN A 208 5.21 -0.49 7.12
N TRP A 209 6.18 -0.60 6.23
CA TRP A 209 6.12 -0.18 4.84
C TRP A 209 6.99 -1.06 3.94
N GLY A 210 6.87 -0.91 2.63
CA GLY A 210 7.65 -1.69 1.67
C GLY A 210 7.16 -3.13 1.50
N GLY A 211 7.77 -3.88 0.61
CA GLY A 211 7.34 -5.24 0.29
C GLY A 211 5.87 -5.30 -0.13
N SER A 212 5.17 -6.27 0.42
CA SER A 212 3.74 -6.47 0.18
C SER A 212 2.86 -5.39 0.82
N CYS A 213 3.38 -4.64 1.79
CA CYS A 213 2.65 -3.52 2.41
C CYS A 213 2.60 -2.27 1.50
N GLY A 214 3.22 -2.35 0.34
CA GLY A 214 3.19 -1.26 -0.63
C GLY A 214 4.14 -0.12 -0.29
N LYS A 215 3.95 1.00 -1.01
CA LYS A 215 4.91 2.13 -0.98
C LYS A 215 4.61 3.17 0.09
N ASN A 216 3.47 3.09 0.74
CA ASN A 216 3.06 4.06 1.75
C ASN A 216 3.29 3.49 3.13
N PRO A 217 3.99 4.22 4.03
CA PRO A 217 4.08 3.83 5.43
C PRO A 217 2.69 3.76 6.09
N MET A 218 2.48 2.73 6.90
CA MET A 218 1.28 2.51 7.69
C MET A 218 1.61 2.60 9.19
N PRO A 219 1.91 3.81 9.72
CA PRO A 219 2.29 3.95 11.12
C PRO A 219 1.13 3.54 12.04
N GLU A 220 1.47 2.92 13.18
CA GLU A 220 0.49 2.53 14.18
C GLU A 220 -0.23 3.74 14.81
N VAL A 221 0.42 4.91 14.80
CA VAL A 221 -0.15 6.13 15.37
C VAL A 221 -0.07 7.27 14.36
N MET A 222 -1.22 7.83 14.03
CA MET A 222 -1.33 9.02 13.18
C MET A 222 -2.21 10.06 13.88
N GLY A 223 -1.89 11.35 13.70
CA GLY A 223 -2.71 12.39 14.29
C GLY A 223 -2.68 13.71 13.53
N SER A 224 -3.79 14.44 13.61
CA SER A 224 -3.92 15.80 13.10
C SER A 224 -4.62 16.67 14.13
N TYR A 225 -3.99 17.75 14.51
CA TYR A 225 -4.46 18.62 15.58
C TYR A 225 -4.47 20.06 15.12
N THR A 226 -5.45 20.83 15.59
CA THR A 226 -5.59 22.24 15.26
C THR A 226 -5.85 23.04 16.53
N VAL A 227 -5.16 24.15 16.70
CA VAL A 227 -5.40 25.15 17.73
C VAL A 227 -5.71 26.46 17.04
N GLY A 228 -6.91 26.97 17.25
CA GLY A 228 -7.39 28.25 16.72
C GLY A 228 -7.70 29.25 17.85
N LEU A 229 -7.17 30.45 17.73
CA LEU A 229 -7.46 31.57 18.64
C LEU A 229 -7.96 32.76 17.83
N THR A 230 -9.18 33.21 18.11
CA THR A 230 -9.71 34.47 17.59
C THR A 230 -9.38 35.59 18.55
N THR A 231 -8.51 36.51 18.15
CA THR A 231 -8.05 37.60 19.02
C THR A 231 -9.00 38.80 19.00
N GLU A 232 -8.90 39.68 20.00
CA GLU A 232 -9.63 40.96 20.06
C GLU A 232 -9.22 41.94 18.92
N PHE A 233 -8.18 41.60 18.13
CA PHE A 233 -7.67 42.43 17.04
C PHE A 233 -8.17 41.99 15.67
N ASP A 234 -9.36 41.37 15.59
CA ASP A 234 -9.93 40.82 14.35
C ASP A 234 -8.98 39.88 13.61
N THR A 235 -8.16 39.14 14.37
CA THR A 235 -7.16 38.21 13.82
C THR A 235 -7.39 36.81 14.34
N ASP A 236 -7.58 35.86 13.44
CA ASP A 236 -7.57 34.43 13.76
C ASP A 236 -6.15 33.89 13.57
N VAL A 237 -5.63 33.24 14.61
CA VAL A 237 -4.35 32.52 14.57
C VAL A 237 -4.64 31.03 14.66
N ILE A 238 -4.15 30.27 13.68
CA ILE A 238 -4.39 28.82 13.57
C ILE A 238 -3.04 28.12 13.52
N LEU A 239 -2.83 27.17 14.41
CA LEU A 239 -1.71 26.25 14.39
C LEU A 239 -2.22 24.86 14.08
N GLY A 240 -1.63 24.23 13.07
CA GLY A 240 -1.89 22.85 12.68
C GLY A 240 -0.68 21.97 12.98
N VAL A 241 -0.91 20.82 13.59
CA VAL A 241 0.12 19.80 13.88
C VAL A 241 -0.31 18.51 13.23
N ARG A 242 0.58 17.93 12.43
CA ARG A 242 0.40 16.58 11.85
C ARG A 242 1.50 15.68 12.39
N TYR A 243 1.09 14.54 12.91
CA TYR A 243 1.99 13.52 13.48
C TYR A 243 1.82 12.21 12.68
N LEU A 244 2.95 11.62 12.33
CA LEU A 244 3.05 10.28 11.75
C LEU A 244 4.04 9.50 12.61
N GLY A 245 3.64 8.34 13.10
CA GLY A 245 4.49 7.44 13.87
C GLY A 245 5.63 6.85 13.04
N GLU A 246 6.54 6.18 13.69
CA GLU A 246 7.62 5.42 13.06
C GLU A 246 7.08 4.23 12.26
N THR A 247 7.84 3.80 11.26
CA THR A 247 7.55 2.60 10.46
C THR A 247 8.83 1.89 10.05
N ASP A 248 8.78 0.55 10.10
CA ASP A 248 9.89 -0.32 9.75
C ASP A 248 9.80 -0.77 8.28
N ASP A 249 10.95 -0.98 7.62
CA ASP A 249 11.04 -1.47 6.24
C ASP A 249 10.99 -3.00 6.18
N LEU A 250 9.96 -3.55 5.53
CA LEU A 250 9.84 -5.00 5.32
C LEU A 250 10.75 -5.54 4.20
N ASN A 251 11.42 -4.69 3.43
CA ASN A 251 12.31 -5.12 2.34
C ASN A 251 13.74 -5.48 2.78
N ALA A 252 14.01 -5.51 4.07
CA ALA A 252 15.34 -5.80 4.62
C ALA A 252 16.46 -4.86 4.11
N ASN A 253 16.11 -3.65 3.61
CA ASN A 253 17.08 -2.62 3.24
C ASN A 253 17.47 -1.75 4.43
N ASP A 254 16.94 -2.05 5.62
CA ASP A 254 17.18 -1.36 6.89
C ASP A 254 16.93 0.18 6.80
N ILE A 255 15.86 0.56 6.10
CA ILE A 255 15.47 1.98 5.95
C ILE A 255 14.18 2.22 6.74
N ASP A 256 14.31 2.33 8.04
CA ASP A 256 13.20 2.67 8.91
C ASP A 256 12.93 4.18 8.87
N PHE A 257 11.68 4.55 9.00
CA PHE A 257 11.29 5.95 9.15
C PHE A 257 11.02 6.27 10.60
N ASP A 258 11.78 7.22 11.13
CA ASP A 258 11.47 7.85 12.42
C ASP A 258 10.10 8.54 12.38
N ALA A 259 9.53 8.79 13.56
CA ALA A 259 8.32 9.58 13.67
C ALA A 259 8.49 11.01 13.14
N TYR A 260 7.48 11.50 12.44
CA TYR A 260 7.46 12.84 11.85
C TYR A 260 6.39 13.73 12.48
N THR A 261 6.79 14.96 12.80
CA THR A 261 5.86 16.01 13.22
C THR A 261 6.02 17.22 12.30
N TYR A 262 4.92 17.62 11.66
CA TYR A 262 4.84 18.82 10.85
C TYR A 262 4.02 19.87 11.59
N LEU A 263 4.49 21.12 11.58
CA LEU A 263 3.82 22.27 12.17
C LEU A 263 3.50 23.27 11.07
N ASP A 264 2.23 23.64 10.97
CA ASP A 264 1.73 24.67 10.05
C ASP A 264 1.18 25.85 10.88
N ALA A 265 1.35 27.06 10.40
CA ALA A 265 0.83 28.26 11.06
C ALA A 265 0.12 29.16 10.05
N THR A 266 -1.07 29.64 10.41
CA THR A 266 -1.85 30.57 9.60
C THR A 266 -2.39 31.71 10.45
N ALA A 267 -2.32 32.93 9.94
CA ALA A 267 -2.96 34.10 10.51
C ALA A 267 -3.92 34.72 9.49
N ILE A 268 -5.15 34.99 9.90
CA ILE A 268 -6.16 35.63 9.07
C ILE A 268 -6.58 36.94 9.74
N TYR A 269 -6.22 38.05 9.14
CA TYR A 269 -6.61 39.39 9.61
C TYR A 269 -7.79 39.93 8.83
N SER A 270 -8.87 40.23 9.51
CA SER A 270 -10.07 40.86 8.94
C SER A 270 -9.93 42.37 8.93
N VAL A 271 -9.60 42.91 7.72
CA VAL A 271 -9.43 44.37 7.55
C VAL A 271 -10.77 45.14 7.69
N ASN A 272 -11.82 44.53 7.19
CA ASN A 272 -13.21 44.97 7.32
C ASN A 272 -14.17 43.83 6.89
N ASP A 273 -15.48 44.07 6.96
CA ASP A 273 -16.52 43.08 6.65
C ASP A 273 -16.41 42.44 5.23
N ASN A 274 -15.66 43.07 4.32
CA ASN A 274 -15.55 42.63 2.93
C ASN A 274 -14.13 42.22 2.51
N MET A 275 -13.14 42.36 3.38
CA MET A 275 -11.75 42.13 3.03
C MET A 275 -10.99 41.48 4.21
N SER A 276 -10.31 40.38 3.93
CA SER A 276 -9.37 39.76 4.84
C SER A 276 -8.00 39.52 4.18
N VAL A 277 -6.96 39.43 4.98
CA VAL A 277 -5.61 39.09 4.56
C VAL A 277 -5.20 37.81 5.27
N THR A 278 -4.79 36.79 4.52
CA THR A 278 -4.31 35.51 5.06
C THR A 278 -2.82 35.37 4.81
N LEU A 279 -2.09 35.05 5.86
CA LEU A 279 -0.67 34.68 5.82
C LEU A 279 -0.53 33.27 6.37
N GLY A 280 0.07 32.35 5.61
CA GLY A 280 0.28 30.98 6.02
C GLY A 280 1.72 30.53 5.77
N VAL A 281 2.23 29.69 6.67
CA VAL A 281 3.50 28.99 6.54
C VAL A 281 3.24 27.51 6.81
N SER A 282 3.50 26.67 5.82
CA SER A 282 3.46 25.20 5.97
C SER A 282 4.83 24.69 6.35
N ASN A 283 4.86 23.62 7.15
CA ASN A 283 6.09 22.99 7.62
C ASN A 283 7.06 23.99 8.27
N LEU A 284 6.58 24.72 9.28
CA LEU A 284 7.30 25.77 9.98
C LEU A 284 8.64 25.31 10.59
N LEU A 285 8.76 24.01 10.89
CA LEU A 285 9.95 23.39 11.46
C LEU A 285 10.97 22.94 10.39
N ASP A 286 10.64 23.13 9.11
CA ASP A 286 11.45 22.69 7.95
C ASP A 286 11.87 21.22 8.04
N LYS A 287 10.93 20.37 8.48
CA LYS A 287 11.17 18.93 8.63
C LYS A 287 11.20 18.27 7.24
N GLU A 288 12.37 17.75 6.87
CA GLU A 288 12.52 16.99 5.62
C GLU A 288 11.99 15.58 5.77
N PRO A 289 11.33 15.02 4.73
CA PRO A 289 10.95 13.61 4.71
C PRO A 289 12.20 12.72 4.63
N GLY A 290 12.08 11.48 5.11
CA GLY A 290 13.13 10.47 4.97
C GLY A 290 13.39 10.14 3.49
N TYR A 291 14.64 9.82 3.18
CA TYR A 291 15.04 9.37 1.84
C TYR A 291 15.21 7.85 1.85
N THR A 292 14.77 7.19 0.80
CA THR A 292 15.08 5.78 0.56
C THR A 292 15.97 5.64 -0.68
N SER A 293 16.77 4.60 -0.72
CA SER A 293 17.61 4.27 -1.88
C SER A 293 16.79 3.68 -3.03
N ASP A 294 15.53 3.31 -2.77
CA ASP A 294 14.66 2.68 -3.75
C ASP A 294 13.90 3.77 -4.51
N ALA A 295 14.47 4.18 -5.65
CA ALA A 295 13.93 5.26 -6.48
C ALA A 295 12.48 4.94 -6.90
N GLY A 296 11.54 5.71 -6.37
CA GLY A 296 10.11 5.60 -6.66
C GLY A 296 9.28 4.81 -5.65
N THR A 297 9.85 4.38 -4.54
CA THR A 297 9.13 3.68 -3.47
C THR A 297 8.90 4.54 -2.23
N ALA A 298 9.63 5.65 -2.06
CA ALA A 298 9.46 6.51 -0.90
C ALA A 298 8.21 7.39 -0.99
N PRO A 299 7.35 7.40 0.02
CA PRO A 299 6.41 8.47 0.21
C PRO A 299 7.21 9.75 0.52
N GLY A 300 7.04 10.75 -0.29
CA GLY A 300 7.69 12.04 -0.06
C GLY A 300 8.93 12.36 -0.89
N ASN A 301 9.39 11.49 -1.79
CA ASN A 301 10.21 11.93 -2.92
C ASN A 301 9.31 12.79 -3.82
N GLY A 302 8.91 13.91 -3.26
CA GLY A 302 7.93 14.82 -3.75
C GLY A 302 7.96 15.01 -5.25
N ASN A 303 6.88 14.75 -5.82
CA ASN A 303 6.34 15.52 -6.91
C ASN A 303 4.96 15.96 -6.51
#